data_7fcd89abe6a1d68d5026d3ed9b4edc30
#
_entry.id   7fcd89abe6a1d68d5026d3ed9b4edc30
#
_cell.length_a   1.000
_cell.length_b   1.000
_cell.length_c   1.000
_cell.angle_alpha   90.00
_cell.angle_beta   90.00
_cell.angle_gamma   90.00
#
_symmetry.space_group_name_H-M   'P 1'
#
loop_
_entity.id
_entity.type
_entity.pdbx_description
1 polymer ?
#
loop_
_entity_poly.entity_id
_entity_poly.type
_entity_poly.pdbx_seq_one_letter_code
_entity_poly.pdbx_strand_id
1 'polypeptide(L)'
;MSKCVVIYSGGMDSTVILHHCIEEFDEVYCLTYNYNQRHKKEIDRALDYTTDLGVGEEQKIKQHIIVDLGFYSKLASASALTNNSINVPKMKDVIGDPQNLSYVPNRNMVMLSIAAGYAESVGAKHIVYGAAQADNMSGFWDCTNEFLDNINSCLALNRRNGISVIAPLIDMSKMQIINYGTKLGVKFDKTWTCYNGQAVSCGECPACSARIKGFIDANLIDPLPYSRDIDWQKYNCKAI
;
A
#
# COMPACT_ATOMS: atom_id res chain seq x y z
N MET A 1 6.50 15.88 -20.36
CA MET A 1 6.93 15.08 -19.20
C MET A 1 5.70 14.52 -18.53
N SER A 2 5.66 13.21 -18.35
CA SER A 2 4.57 12.50 -17.67
C SER A 2 4.79 12.56 -16.15
N LYS A 3 3.73 12.94 -15.40
CA LYS A 3 3.78 13.10 -13.96
C LYS A 3 2.73 12.23 -13.29
N CYS A 4 3.08 11.61 -12.15
CA CYS A 4 2.11 10.91 -11.31
C CYS A 4 2.25 11.28 -9.83
N VAL A 5 1.15 11.14 -9.10
CA VAL A 5 1.12 11.12 -7.62
C VAL A 5 0.93 9.70 -7.17
N VAL A 6 1.81 9.20 -6.32
CA VAL A 6 1.75 7.84 -5.76
C VAL A 6 1.27 7.90 -4.32
N ILE A 7 0.21 7.17 -3.98
CA ILE A 7 -0.14 6.89 -2.59
C ILE A 7 0.80 5.81 -2.09
N TYR A 8 1.79 6.23 -1.31
CA TYR A 8 2.91 5.41 -0.88
C TYR A 8 2.90 5.22 0.64
N SER A 9 2.67 3.99 1.10
CA SER A 9 2.58 3.70 2.53
C SER A 9 3.87 3.13 3.15
N GLY A 10 4.85 2.73 2.35
CA GLY A 10 6.01 1.94 2.82
C GLY A 10 5.71 0.45 2.96
N GLY A 11 4.50 0.03 2.64
CA GLY A 11 4.09 -1.36 2.55
C GLY A 11 4.59 -2.04 1.28
N MET A 12 4.57 -3.38 1.25
CA MET A 12 5.07 -4.18 0.14
C MET A 12 4.47 -3.76 -1.21
N ASP A 13 3.14 -3.72 -1.31
CA ASP A 13 2.45 -3.44 -2.56
C ASP A 13 2.69 -2.01 -3.04
N SER A 14 2.61 -1.03 -2.15
CA SER A 14 2.87 0.38 -2.48
C SER A 14 4.33 0.63 -2.89
N THR A 15 5.28 -0.18 -2.39
CA THR A 15 6.68 -0.10 -2.82
C THR A 15 6.87 -0.67 -4.23
N VAL A 16 6.16 -1.76 -4.58
CA VAL A 16 6.13 -2.25 -5.96
C VAL A 16 5.55 -1.20 -6.90
N ILE A 17 4.45 -0.54 -6.49
CA ILE A 17 3.86 0.59 -7.23
C ILE A 17 4.85 1.75 -7.40
N LEU A 18 5.59 2.11 -6.35
CA LEU A 18 6.58 3.19 -6.43
C LEU A 18 7.63 2.87 -7.50
N HIS A 19 8.18 1.66 -7.50
CA HIS A 19 9.14 1.24 -8.52
C HIS A 19 8.53 1.21 -9.93
N HIS A 20 7.30 0.72 -10.08
CA HIS A 20 6.56 0.80 -11.35
C HIS A 20 6.46 2.25 -11.83
N CYS A 21 6.10 3.18 -10.95
CA CYS A 21 5.98 4.59 -11.33
C CYS A 21 7.32 5.24 -11.70
N ILE A 22 8.42 4.85 -11.05
CA ILE A 22 9.77 5.33 -11.40
C ILE A 22 10.17 4.88 -12.81
N GLU A 23 9.75 3.70 -13.26
CA GLU A 23 9.99 3.22 -14.63
C GLU A 23 9.10 3.95 -15.66
N GLU A 24 7.82 4.14 -15.35
CA GLU A 24 6.79 4.57 -16.32
C GLU A 24 6.68 6.11 -16.46
N PHE A 25 7.04 6.87 -15.41
CA PHE A 25 6.83 8.32 -15.38
C PHE A 25 8.15 9.10 -15.32
N ASP A 26 8.13 10.32 -15.86
CA ASP A 26 9.26 11.24 -15.80
C ASP A 26 9.42 11.86 -14.43
N GLU A 27 8.30 12.19 -13.76
CA GLU A 27 8.25 12.78 -12.42
C GLU A 27 7.26 12.05 -11.52
N VAL A 28 7.72 11.67 -10.33
CA VAL A 28 6.95 10.96 -9.33
C VAL A 28 6.84 11.80 -8.07
N TYR A 29 5.63 11.99 -7.55
CA TYR A 29 5.32 12.69 -6.31
C TYR A 29 4.70 11.71 -5.33
N CYS A 30 5.29 11.53 -4.15
CA CYS A 30 4.83 10.57 -3.16
C CYS A 30 4.00 11.23 -2.07
N LEU A 31 2.86 10.62 -1.72
CA LEU A 31 2.06 10.97 -0.54
C LEU A 31 1.99 9.78 0.41
N THR A 32 2.45 9.96 1.63
CA THR A 32 2.25 9.03 2.74
C THR A 32 1.31 9.65 3.75
N TYR A 33 0.33 8.88 4.24
CA TYR A 33 -0.69 9.38 5.15
C TYR A 33 -0.44 8.89 6.57
N ASN A 34 -0.35 9.86 7.50
CA ASN A 34 -0.38 9.60 8.93
C ASN A 34 -1.80 9.84 9.44
N TYR A 35 -2.61 8.80 9.54
CA TYR A 35 -3.97 8.85 10.11
C TYR A 35 -4.03 8.28 11.53
N ASN A 36 -2.89 8.32 12.23
CA ASN A 36 -2.71 7.78 13.57
C ASN A 36 -2.90 6.26 13.64
N GLN A 37 -2.53 5.56 12.56
CA GLN A 37 -2.59 4.11 12.47
C GLN A 37 -1.66 3.42 13.47
N ARG A 38 -2.09 2.25 13.97
CA ARG A 38 -1.31 1.42 14.89
C ARG A 38 0.08 1.08 14.35
N HIS A 39 0.18 0.81 13.06
CA HIS A 39 1.40 0.40 12.36
C HIS A 39 2.19 1.58 11.77
N LYS A 40 2.35 2.67 12.56
CA LYS A 40 3.08 3.88 12.14
C LYS A 40 4.49 3.62 11.60
N LYS A 41 5.09 2.49 11.96
CA LYS A 41 6.40 2.06 11.47
C LYS A 41 6.48 2.01 9.93
N GLU A 42 5.36 1.84 9.24
CA GLU A 42 5.34 1.90 7.78
C GLU A 42 5.72 3.29 7.25
N ILE A 43 5.38 4.38 8.00
CA ILE A 43 5.73 5.76 7.63
C ILE A 43 7.24 5.96 7.66
N ASP A 44 7.91 5.48 8.72
CA ASP A 44 9.36 5.54 8.83
C ASP A 44 10.01 4.76 7.68
N ARG A 45 9.47 3.57 7.37
CA ARG A 45 9.92 2.76 6.23
C ARG A 45 9.72 3.46 4.89
N ALA A 46 8.61 4.19 4.73
CA ALA A 46 8.36 4.97 3.52
C ALA A 46 9.39 6.08 3.33
N LEU A 47 9.72 6.81 4.41
CA LEU A 47 10.73 7.86 4.39
C LEU A 47 12.13 7.32 4.11
N ASP A 48 12.55 6.29 4.84
CA ASP A 48 13.86 5.65 4.67
C ASP A 48 14.03 5.15 3.23
N TYR A 49 13.00 4.49 2.70
CA TYR A 49 13.04 3.90 1.36
C TYR A 49 13.17 4.97 0.27
N THR A 50 12.37 6.03 0.33
CA THR A 50 12.46 7.12 -0.66
C THR A 50 13.75 7.91 -0.53
N THR A 51 14.28 8.07 0.69
CA THR A 51 15.60 8.69 0.92
C THR A 51 16.70 7.88 0.24
N ASP A 52 16.66 6.56 0.34
CA ASP A 52 17.63 5.68 -0.31
C ASP A 52 17.54 5.72 -1.86
N LEU A 53 16.33 5.91 -2.41
CA LEU A 53 16.13 6.07 -3.85
C LEU A 53 16.53 7.45 -4.37
N GLY A 54 16.59 8.45 -3.50
CA GLY A 54 16.83 9.85 -3.81
C GLY A 54 15.55 10.63 -4.10
N VAL A 55 15.41 11.76 -3.40
CA VAL A 55 14.29 12.71 -3.56
C VAL A 55 14.87 14.09 -3.85
N GLY A 56 14.36 14.79 -4.86
CA GLY A 56 14.77 16.16 -5.20
C GLY A 56 14.58 16.49 -6.68
N GLU A 57 14.86 17.73 -7.05
CA GLU A 57 14.63 18.26 -8.39
C GLU A 57 15.32 17.45 -9.52
N GLU A 58 16.52 16.94 -9.26
CA GLU A 58 17.29 16.16 -10.23
C GLU A 58 16.94 14.65 -10.22
N GLN A 59 16.07 14.21 -9.28
CA GLN A 59 15.68 12.81 -9.14
C GLN A 59 14.34 12.51 -9.80
N LYS A 60 14.05 11.23 -10.02
CA LYS A 60 12.73 10.78 -10.48
C LYS A 60 11.64 11.09 -9.45
N ILE A 61 11.92 10.89 -8.17
CA ILE A 61 11.02 11.27 -7.07
C ILE A 61 11.27 12.75 -6.76
N LYS A 62 10.34 13.61 -7.18
CA LYS A 62 10.46 15.06 -6.99
C LYS A 62 10.20 15.47 -5.56
N GLN A 63 9.22 14.85 -4.92
CA GLN A 63 8.82 15.18 -3.56
C GLN A 63 8.18 13.98 -2.86
N HIS A 64 8.38 13.89 -1.54
CA HIS A 64 7.65 12.97 -0.67
C HIS A 64 7.06 13.76 0.50
N ILE A 65 5.73 13.77 0.60
CA ILE A 65 4.98 14.50 1.64
C ILE A 65 4.32 13.52 2.59
N ILE A 66 4.48 13.75 3.90
CA ILE A 66 3.68 13.10 4.92
C ILE A 66 2.46 13.96 5.20
N VAL A 67 1.29 13.46 4.82
CA VAL A 67 0.01 14.15 5.05
C VAL A 67 -0.52 13.78 6.43
N ASP A 68 -0.66 14.75 7.31
CA ASP A 68 -1.22 14.52 8.66
C ASP A 68 -2.75 14.47 8.63
N LEU A 69 -3.29 13.30 8.86
CA LEU A 69 -4.70 12.99 9.05
C LEU A 69 -4.97 12.45 10.47
N GLY A 70 -4.18 12.85 11.47
CA GLY A 70 -4.28 12.32 12.84
C GLY A 70 -5.68 12.41 13.45
N PHE A 71 -6.49 13.40 13.05
CA PHE A 71 -7.89 13.51 13.44
C PHE A 71 -8.76 12.34 12.94
N TYR A 72 -8.37 11.69 11.84
CA TYR A 72 -9.18 10.65 11.20
C TYR A 72 -9.35 9.41 12.09
N SER A 73 -8.37 9.08 12.93
CA SER A 73 -8.49 7.98 13.88
C SER A 73 -9.66 8.15 14.86
N LYS A 74 -10.04 9.40 15.18
CA LYS A 74 -11.18 9.69 16.04
C LYS A 74 -12.52 9.44 15.33
N LEU A 75 -12.57 9.68 14.02
CA LEU A 75 -13.74 9.45 13.17
C LEU A 75 -13.89 7.96 12.82
N ALA A 76 -12.78 7.27 12.58
CA ALA A 76 -12.71 5.86 12.20
C ALA A 76 -12.35 4.95 13.40
N SER A 77 -12.91 5.22 14.57
CA SER A 77 -12.58 4.54 15.84
C SER A 77 -13.07 3.09 15.94
N ALA A 78 -13.87 2.61 14.99
CA ALA A 78 -14.35 1.23 14.92
C ALA A 78 -13.30 0.24 14.39
N SER A 79 -12.18 0.72 13.83
CA SER A 79 -11.14 -0.14 13.27
C SER A 79 -10.03 -0.46 14.28
N ALA A 80 -9.58 -1.71 14.28
CA ALA A 80 -8.41 -2.14 15.04
C ALA A 80 -7.10 -1.45 14.59
N LEU A 81 -7.09 -0.85 13.39
CA LEU A 81 -5.93 -0.14 12.86
C LEU A 81 -5.84 1.31 13.36
N THR A 82 -6.94 1.88 13.85
CA THR A 82 -7.02 3.26 14.37
C THR A 82 -7.37 3.33 15.85
N ASN A 83 -7.82 2.22 16.44
CA ASN A 83 -8.20 2.10 17.85
C ASN A 83 -7.40 0.99 18.54
N ASN A 84 -6.45 1.37 19.40
CA ASN A 84 -5.59 0.44 20.11
C ASN A 84 -6.33 -0.43 21.15
N SER A 85 -7.56 -0.09 21.54
CA SER A 85 -8.40 -0.90 22.43
C SER A 85 -9.00 -2.12 21.72
N ILE A 86 -8.99 -2.15 20.39
CA ILE A 86 -9.49 -3.28 19.60
C ILE A 86 -8.29 -4.11 19.15
N ASN A 87 -8.32 -5.41 19.43
CA ASN A 87 -7.24 -6.30 19.00
C ASN A 87 -7.25 -6.48 17.47
N VAL A 88 -6.06 -6.50 16.86
CA VAL A 88 -5.92 -6.86 15.44
C VAL A 88 -6.34 -8.32 15.27
N PRO A 89 -7.31 -8.63 14.38
CA PRO A 89 -7.76 -10.00 14.18
C PRO A 89 -6.66 -10.87 13.56
N LYS A 90 -6.73 -12.18 13.77
CA LYS A 90 -5.93 -13.15 13.01
C LYS A 90 -6.61 -13.44 11.68
N MET A 91 -5.84 -13.94 10.70
CA MET A 91 -6.38 -14.26 9.36
C MET A 91 -7.59 -15.20 9.41
N LYS A 92 -7.58 -16.21 10.28
CA LYS A 92 -8.68 -17.16 10.43
C LYS A 92 -10.01 -16.52 10.89
N ASP A 93 -9.93 -15.37 11.55
CA ASP A 93 -11.07 -14.68 12.15
C ASP A 93 -11.73 -13.66 11.19
N VAL A 94 -11.15 -13.45 9.99
CA VAL A 94 -11.62 -12.45 9.02
C VAL A 94 -12.02 -13.04 7.67
N ILE A 95 -11.85 -14.33 7.47
CA ILE A 95 -12.20 -15.00 6.20
C ILE A 95 -13.70 -14.85 5.93
N GLY A 96 -14.05 -14.20 4.82
CA GLY A 96 -15.44 -14.00 4.39
C GLY A 96 -16.15 -12.80 5.02
N ASP A 97 -15.46 -11.99 5.84
CA ASP A 97 -16.01 -10.76 6.42
C ASP A 97 -15.45 -9.53 5.69
N PRO A 98 -16.24 -8.88 4.81
CA PRO A 98 -15.80 -7.72 4.02
C PRO A 98 -15.58 -6.46 4.86
N GLN A 99 -16.12 -6.41 6.07
CA GLN A 99 -15.97 -5.29 7.00
C GLN A 99 -15.36 -5.74 8.33
N ASN A 100 -14.38 -6.63 8.24
CA ASN A 100 -13.67 -7.10 9.42
C ASN A 100 -13.03 -5.94 10.20
N LEU A 101 -12.62 -6.20 11.44
CA LEU A 101 -12.08 -5.18 12.34
C LEU A 101 -10.83 -4.44 11.83
N SER A 102 -10.19 -4.88 10.76
CA SER A 102 -9.09 -4.14 10.12
C SER A 102 -9.54 -3.15 9.05
N TYR A 103 -10.82 -3.14 8.67
CA TYR A 103 -11.35 -2.13 7.75
C TYR A 103 -11.34 -0.74 8.40
N VAL A 104 -10.75 0.23 7.74
CA VAL A 104 -10.81 1.64 8.14
C VAL A 104 -11.83 2.35 7.26
N PRO A 105 -12.98 2.78 7.80
CA PRO A 105 -14.10 3.33 7.02
C PRO A 105 -13.67 4.42 6.04
N ASN A 106 -13.99 4.26 4.75
CA ASN A 106 -13.75 5.22 3.66
C ASN A 106 -12.31 5.71 3.49
N ARG A 107 -11.31 5.02 4.06
CA ARG A 107 -9.91 5.50 4.08
C ARG A 107 -9.37 5.78 2.68
N ASN A 108 -9.53 4.83 1.74
CA ASN A 108 -8.97 4.99 0.39
C ASN A 108 -9.64 6.14 -0.36
N MET A 109 -10.96 6.34 -0.20
CA MET A 109 -11.66 7.48 -0.80
C MET A 109 -11.11 8.83 -0.30
N VAL A 110 -10.88 8.97 1.02
CA VAL A 110 -10.30 10.19 1.60
C VAL A 110 -8.91 10.43 1.06
N MET A 111 -8.06 9.40 1.05
CA MET A 111 -6.69 9.49 0.55
C MET A 111 -6.63 9.87 -0.93
N LEU A 112 -7.49 9.26 -1.76
CA LEU A 112 -7.59 9.56 -3.20
C LEU A 112 -8.09 10.98 -3.46
N SER A 113 -9.04 11.48 -2.66
CA SER A 113 -9.54 12.86 -2.78
C SER A 113 -8.45 13.90 -2.49
N ILE A 114 -7.64 13.68 -1.46
CA ILE A 114 -6.49 14.55 -1.13
C ILE A 114 -5.42 14.46 -2.23
N ALA A 115 -5.13 13.24 -2.70
CA ALA A 115 -4.19 13.03 -3.79
C ALA A 115 -4.63 13.73 -5.08
N ALA A 116 -5.95 13.80 -5.36
CA ALA A 116 -6.48 14.51 -6.53
C ALA A 116 -6.19 16.02 -6.44
N GLY A 117 -6.43 16.65 -5.29
CA GLY A 117 -6.10 18.06 -5.11
C GLY A 117 -4.59 18.35 -5.24
N TYR A 118 -3.75 17.42 -4.73
CA TYR A 118 -2.30 17.55 -4.89
C TYR A 118 -1.87 17.32 -6.35
N ALA A 119 -2.43 16.34 -7.05
CA ALA A 119 -2.15 16.09 -8.45
C ALA A 119 -2.44 17.32 -9.33
N GLU A 120 -3.56 18.00 -9.08
CA GLU A 120 -3.85 19.29 -9.74
C GLU A 120 -2.75 20.33 -9.51
N SER A 121 -2.28 20.43 -8.27
CA SER A 121 -1.29 21.44 -7.85
C SER A 121 0.06 21.23 -8.51
N VAL A 122 0.50 19.97 -8.72
CA VAL A 122 1.79 19.64 -9.36
C VAL A 122 1.67 19.39 -10.86
N GLY A 123 0.45 19.44 -11.41
CA GLY A 123 0.16 19.19 -12.83
C GLY A 123 0.29 17.72 -13.22
N ALA A 124 0.13 16.79 -12.26
CA ALA A 124 0.08 15.35 -12.53
C ALA A 124 -1.29 14.96 -13.13
N LYS A 125 -1.28 13.99 -14.03
CA LYS A 125 -2.49 13.46 -14.67
C LYS A 125 -2.94 12.13 -14.06
N HIS A 126 -2.06 11.47 -13.34
CA HIS A 126 -2.32 10.15 -12.78
C HIS A 126 -2.07 10.12 -11.27
N ILE A 127 -3.02 9.53 -10.56
CA ILE A 127 -2.87 9.11 -9.17
C ILE A 127 -2.73 7.59 -9.18
N VAL A 128 -1.69 7.07 -8.54
CA VAL A 128 -1.42 5.63 -8.53
C VAL A 128 -1.53 5.11 -7.10
N TYR A 129 -2.31 4.05 -6.89
CA TYR A 129 -2.46 3.45 -5.58
C TYR A 129 -2.39 1.91 -5.64
N GLY A 130 -2.05 1.31 -4.49
CA GLY A 130 -1.69 -0.10 -4.39
C GLY A 130 -2.84 -1.05 -4.08
N ALA A 131 -4.05 -0.84 -4.62
CA ALA A 131 -5.11 -1.84 -4.53
C ALA A 131 -4.72 -3.10 -5.30
N ALA A 132 -5.02 -4.27 -4.74
CA ALA A 132 -4.65 -5.57 -5.29
C ALA A 132 -5.79 -6.59 -5.17
N GLN A 133 -5.75 -7.65 -5.99
CA GLN A 133 -6.74 -8.73 -5.99
C GLN A 133 -6.96 -9.35 -4.60
N ALA A 134 -5.89 -9.49 -3.81
CA ALA A 134 -5.99 -10.05 -2.45
C ALA A 134 -6.85 -9.19 -1.51
N ASP A 135 -6.85 -7.86 -1.71
CA ASP A 135 -7.66 -6.93 -0.94
C ASP A 135 -9.13 -7.02 -1.36
N ASN A 136 -9.39 -7.14 -2.66
CA ASN A 136 -10.72 -7.40 -3.21
C ASN A 136 -11.27 -8.75 -2.71
N MET A 137 -10.48 -9.83 -2.72
CA MET A 137 -10.88 -11.13 -2.18
C MET A 137 -11.17 -11.09 -0.67
N SER A 138 -10.61 -10.14 0.06
CA SER A 138 -10.96 -9.85 1.46
C SER A 138 -12.27 -9.07 1.60
N GLY A 139 -12.91 -8.68 0.48
CA GLY A 139 -14.19 -8.00 0.44
C GLY A 139 -14.11 -6.47 0.57
N PHE A 140 -12.92 -5.88 0.52
CA PHE A 140 -12.80 -4.42 0.57
C PHE A 140 -13.30 -3.78 -0.73
N TRP A 141 -14.46 -3.16 -0.66
CA TRP A 141 -15.16 -2.56 -1.79
C TRP A 141 -14.36 -1.46 -2.50
N ASP A 142 -13.48 -0.77 -1.77
CA ASP A 142 -12.62 0.31 -2.24
C ASP A 142 -11.28 -0.20 -2.87
N CYS A 143 -11.20 -1.52 -3.11
CA CYS A 143 -10.12 -2.19 -3.82
C CYS A 143 -10.61 -2.98 -5.05
N THR A 144 -11.75 -2.56 -5.65
CA THR A 144 -12.38 -3.22 -6.80
C THR A 144 -12.26 -2.38 -8.07
N ASN A 145 -12.37 -3.02 -9.24
CA ASN A 145 -12.45 -2.31 -10.53
C ASN A 145 -13.68 -1.40 -10.57
N GLU A 146 -14.82 -1.84 -10.00
CA GLU A 146 -16.03 -1.02 -9.92
C GLU A 146 -15.79 0.28 -9.14
N PHE A 147 -15.10 0.22 -8.00
CA PHE A 147 -14.71 1.43 -7.27
C PHE A 147 -13.79 2.32 -8.10
N LEU A 148 -12.81 1.74 -8.80
CA LEU A 148 -11.87 2.48 -9.65
C LEU A 148 -12.60 3.21 -10.78
N ASP A 149 -13.56 2.57 -11.43
CA ASP A 149 -14.37 3.17 -12.50
C ASP A 149 -15.24 4.32 -11.97
N ASN A 150 -15.86 4.14 -10.81
CA ASN A 150 -16.71 5.15 -10.20
C ASN A 150 -15.91 6.38 -9.71
N ILE A 151 -14.75 6.19 -9.08
CA ILE A 151 -13.91 7.33 -8.68
C ILE A 151 -13.39 8.10 -9.90
N ASN A 152 -13.02 7.40 -10.97
CA ASN A 152 -12.61 8.03 -12.22
C ASN A 152 -13.77 8.79 -12.89
N SER A 153 -14.99 8.24 -12.86
CA SER A 153 -16.17 8.94 -13.34
C SER A 153 -16.43 10.23 -12.55
N CYS A 154 -16.25 10.20 -11.23
CA CYS A 154 -16.34 11.39 -10.39
C CYS A 154 -15.27 12.43 -10.74
N LEU A 155 -14.00 12.02 -10.87
CA LEU A 155 -12.88 12.91 -11.20
C LEU A 155 -13.00 13.51 -12.60
N ALA A 156 -13.61 12.79 -13.56
CA ALA A 156 -13.86 13.27 -14.92
C ALA A 156 -14.83 14.47 -14.98
N LEU A 157 -15.60 14.74 -13.93
CA LEU A 157 -16.43 15.94 -13.82
C LEU A 157 -15.58 17.22 -13.78
N ASN A 158 -14.32 17.11 -13.31
CA ASN A 158 -13.34 18.18 -13.41
C ASN A 158 -12.74 18.25 -14.81
N ARG A 159 -13.50 18.86 -15.74
CA ARG A 159 -13.17 18.93 -17.17
C ARG A 159 -11.87 19.69 -17.47
N ARG A 160 -11.34 20.44 -16.50
CA ARG A 160 -10.16 21.29 -16.69
C ARG A 160 -8.86 20.49 -16.66
N ASN A 161 -8.73 19.54 -15.75
CA ASN A 161 -7.44 18.92 -15.44
C ASN A 161 -7.30 17.46 -15.89
N GLY A 162 -8.41 16.73 -16.08
CA GLY A 162 -8.39 15.36 -16.63
C GLY A 162 -7.52 14.39 -15.81
N ILE A 163 -7.69 14.39 -14.47
CA ILE A 163 -6.97 13.49 -13.58
C ILE A 163 -7.65 12.13 -13.57
N SER A 164 -6.87 11.06 -13.53
CA SER A 164 -7.35 9.69 -13.38
C SER A 164 -6.61 8.94 -12.28
N VAL A 165 -7.31 8.02 -11.62
CA VAL A 165 -6.74 7.05 -10.70
C VAL A 165 -6.43 5.77 -11.46
N ILE A 166 -5.25 5.22 -11.25
CA ILE A 166 -4.84 3.92 -11.79
C ILE A 166 -4.36 3.01 -10.67
N ALA A 167 -4.66 1.72 -10.79
CA ALA A 167 -4.29 0.69 -9.82
C ALA A 167 -3.65 -0.50 -10.56
N PRO A 168 -2.35 -0.42 -10.92
CA PRO A 168 -1.69 -1.42 -11.77
C PRO A 168 -1.67 -2.84 -11.20
N LEU A 169 -1.86 -3.00 -9.88
CA LEU A 169 -1.84 -4.31 -9.21
C LEU A 169 -3.24 -4.89 -8.97
N ILE A 170 -4.31 -4.22 -9.40
CA ILE A 170 -5.69 -4.52 -8.99
C ILE A 170 -6.13 -5.96 -9.29
N ASP A 171 -5.63 -6.53 -10.39
CA ASP A 171 -5.92 -7.91 -10.81
C ASP A 171 -4.78 -8.90 -10.49
N MET A 172 -3.72 -8.43 -9.79
CA MET A 172 -2.56 -9.25 -9.47
C MET A 172 -2.73 -9.96 -8.13
N SER A 173 -2.43 -11.26 -8.10
CA SER A 173 -2.25 -12.02 -6.87
C SER A 173 -0.98 -11.58 -6.13
N LYS A 174 -0.87 -11.86 -4.81
CA LYS A 174 0.35 -11.53 -4.04
C LYS A 174 1.61 -12.17 -4.64
N MET A 175 1.52 -13.39 -5.17
CA MET A 175 2.62 -14.04 -5.90
C MET A 175 3.06 -13.20 -7.12
N GLN A 176 2.11 -12.74 -7.93
CA GLN A 176 2.41 -11.93 -9.11
C GLN A 176 3.04 -10.58 -8.73
N ILE A 177 2.55 -9.93 -7.66
CA ILE A 177 3.10 -8.69 -7.13
C ILE A 177 4.55 -8.88 -6.67
N ILE A 178 4.84 -9.97 -5.94
CA ILE A 178 6.19 -10.27 -5.47
C ILE A 178 7.13 -10.53 -6.64
N ASN A 179 6.72 -11.35 -7.62
CA ASN A 179 7.50 -11.61 -8.82
C ASN A 179 7.76 -10.33 -9.64
N TYR A 180 6.76 -9.46 -9.73
CA TYR A 180 6.89 -8.17 -10.42
C TYR A 180 7.84 -7.25 -9.66
N GLY A 181 7.69 -7.11 -8.34
CA GLY A 181 8.58 -6.31 -7.52
C GLY A 181 10.03 -6.83 -7.54
N THR A 182 10.24 -8.15 -7.57
CA THR A 182 11.58 -8.75 -7.73
C THR A 182 12.23 -8.32 -9.05
N LYS A 183 11.48 -8.32 -10.16
CA LYS A 183 11.97 -7.85 -11.46
C LYS A 183 12.32 -6.36 -11.46
N LEU A 184 11.57 -5.55 -10.71
CA LEU A 184 11.83 -4.12 -10.55
C LEU A 184 12.93 -3.79 -9.51
N GLY A 185 13.53 -4.80 -8.88
CA GLY A 185 14.59 -4.61 -7.88
C GLY A 185 14.11 -4.08 -6.53
N VAL A 186 12.85 -4.31 -6.16
CA VAL A 186 12.29 -3.91 -4.87
C VAL A 186 13.03 -4.57 -3.71
N LYS A 187 13.45 -3.79 -2.72
CA LYS A 187 14.07 -4.24 -1.47
C LYS A 187 12.98 -4.58 -0.46
N PHE A 188 12.48 -5.81 -0.50
CA PHE A 188 11.37 -6.25 0.35
C PHE A 188 11.70 -6.25 1.84
N ASP A 189 12.96 -6.39 2.22
CA ASP A 189 13.48 -6.27 3.60
C ASP A 189 13.26 -4.87 4.20
N LYS A 190 13.14 -3.84 3.36
CA LYS A 190 12.89 -2.45 3.76
C LYS A 190 11.42 -2.08 3.81
N THR A 191 10.51 -2.96 3.41
CA THR A 191 9.06 -2.72 3.42
C THR A 191 8.43 -3.14 4.75
N TRP A 192 7.24 -2.64 5.08
CA TRP A 192 6.49 -3.02 6.28
C TRP A 192 5.07 -3.44 5.92
N THR A 193 4.56 -4.51 6.55
CA THR A 193 3.21 -5.02 6.25
C THR A 193 2.38 -5.30 7.51
N CYS A 194 3.03 -5.57 8.65
CA CYS A 194 2.36 -6.04 9.86
C CYS A 194 1.46 -4.99 10.49
N TYR A 195 0.18 -5.32 10.67
CA TYR A 195 -0.81 -4.44 11.30
C TYR A 195 -0.59 -4.20 12.80
N ASN A 196 0.10 -5.10 13.51
CA ASN A 196 0.35 -4.94 14.94
C ASN A 196 1.36 -3.84 15.30
N GLY A 197 2.17 -3.35 14.35
CA GLY A 197 3.09 -2.25 14.56
C GLY A 197 4.23 -2.52 15.56
N GLN A 198 4.51 -3.78 15.88
CA GLN A 198 5.58 -4.18 16.80
C GLN A 198 6.97 -4.09 16.14
N ALA A 199 8.04 -4.33 16.93
CA ALA A 199 9.41 -4.29 16.40
C ALA A 199 9.67 -5.30 15.28
N VAL A 200 9.06 -6.49 15.36
CA VAL A 200 9.14 -7.59 14.38
C VAL A 200 7.74 -7.93 13.89
N SER A 201 7.61 -8.33 12.64
CA SER A 201 6.34 -8.74 12.03
C SER A 201 5.73 -9.95 12.74
N CYS A 202 4.43 -9.91 13.10
CA CYS A 202 3.81 -10.95 13.92
C CYS A 202 3.63 -12.31 13.21
N GLY A 203 3.54 -12.33 11.87
CA GLY A 203 3.32 -13.53 11.08
C GLY A 203 1.88 -14.11 11.11
N GLU A 204 0.93 -13.48 11.84
CA GLU A 204 -0.41 -14.04 12.07
C GLU A 204 -1.56 -13.13 11.63
N CYS A 205 -1.36 -11.80 11.60
CA CYS A 205 -2.40 -10.88 11.14
C CYS A 205 -2.71 -11.10 9.65
N PRO A 206 -3.86 -10.63 9.14
CA PRO A 206 -4.25 -10.84 7.74
C PRO A 206 -3.17 -10.40 6.75
N ALA A 207 -2.56 -9.24 6.97
CA ALA A 207 -1.50 -8.72 6.09
C ALA A 207 -0.22 -9.57 6.12
N CYS A 208 0.25 -10.01 7.30
CA CYS A 208 1.40 -10.93 7.39
C CYS A 208 1.10 -12.27 6.71
N SER A 209 -0.09 -12.84 6.96
CA SER A 209 -0.49 -14.13 6.38
C SER A 209 -0.56 -14.07 4.85
N ALA A 210 -1.12 -13.00 4.30
CA ALA A 210 -1.17 -12.78 2.86
C ALA A 210 0.23 -12.62 2.26
N ARG A 211 1.12 -11.88 2.93
CA ARG A 211 2.51 -11.69 2.51
C ARG A 211 3.27 -13.01 2.52
N ILE A 212 3.27 -13.75 3.64
CA ILE A 212 3.93 -15.06 3.76
C ILE A 212 3.44 -16.02 2.67
N LYS A 213 2.10 -16.11 2.50
CA LYS A 213 1.53 -16.96 1.44
C LYS A 213 2.00 -16.53 0.05
N GLY A 214 2.04 -15.23 -0.24
CA GLY A 214 2.53 -14.72 -1.52
C GLY A 214 3.97 -15.11 -1.81
N PHE A 215 4.86 -15.04 -0.82
CA PHE A 215 6.26 -15.48 -0.94
C PHE A 215 6.38 -16.99 -1.13
N ILE A 216 5.59 -17.80 -0.39
CA ILE A 216 5.52 -19.25 -0.56
C ILE A 216 5.06 -19.58 -1.99
N ASP A 217 3.98 -18.98 -2.46
CA ASP A 217 3.43 -19.23 -3.80
C ASP A 217 4.43 -18.80 -4.91
N ALA A 218 5.29 -17.83 -4.64
CA ALA A 218 6.37 -17.41 -5.53
C ALA A 218 7.63 -18.29 -5.44
N ASN A 219 7.67 -19.28 -4.55
CA ASN A 219 8.85 -20.09 -4.20
C ASN A 219 10.05 -19.26 -3.71
N LEU A 220 9.79 -18.15 -3.02
CA LEU A 220 10.79 -17.23 -2.49
C LEU A 220 10.72 -17.16 -0.96
N ILE A 221 11.86 -16.92 -0.32
CA ILE A 221 11.94 -16.63 1.11
C ILE A 221 11.70 -15.13 1.30
N ASP A 222 10.74 -14.79 2.18
CA ASP A 222 10.57 -13.38 2.56
C ASP A 222 11.79 -12.92 3.39
N PRO A 223 12.47 -11.85 3.00
CA PRO A 223 13.62 -11.34 3.73
C PRO A 223 13.27 -10.68 5.08
N LEU A 224 11.96 -10.44 5.38
CA LEU A 224 11.55 -9.91 6.67
C LEU A 224 11.58 -10.97 7.77
N PRO A 225 12.06 -10.61 8.98
CA PRO A 225 11.94 -11.46 10.15
C PRO A 225 10.50 -11.48 10.67
N TYR A 226 10.07 -12.63 11.18
CA TYR A 226 8.79 -12.82 11.86
C TYR A 226 9.00 -13.24 13.32
N SER A 227 8.06 -12.90 14.21
CA SER A 227 8.07 -13.31 15.61
C SER A 227 7.75 -14.80 15.82
N ARG A 228 7.50 -15.52 14.74
CA ARG A 228 7.30 -16.97 14.70
C ARG A 228 8.13 -17.57 13.59
N ASP A 229 8.50 -18.83 13.74
CA ASP A 229 9.23 -19.55 12.70
C ASP A 229 8.32 -19.84 11.52
N ILE A 230 8.84 -19.61 10.32
CA ILE A 230 8.22 -19.98 9.04
C ILE A 230 9.13 -21.04 8.40
N ASP A 231 8.59 -22.23 8.21
CA ASP A 231 9.33 -23.34 7.58
C ASP A 231 9.35 -23.17 6.04
N TRP A 232 10.22 -22.27 5.57
CA TRP A 232 10.41 -22.01 4.14
C TRP A 232 10.91 -23.24 3.37
N GLN A 233 11.65 -24.16 4.03
CA GLN A 233 12.19 -25.35 3.40
C GLN A 233 11.09 -26.34 3.01
N LYS A 234 10.06 -26.45 3.85
CA LYS A 234 8.88 -27.27 3.57
C LYS A 234 8.23 -26.92 2.22
N TYR A 235 8.35 -25.68 1.78
CA TYR A 235 7.76 -25.15 0.55
C TYR A 235 8.79 -24.98 -0.58
N ASN A 236 10.03 -25.49 -0.43
CA ASN A 236 11.13 -25.36 -1.40
C ASN A 236 11.43 -23.90 -1.80
N CYS A 237 11.23 -22.94 -0.90
CA CYS A 237 11.50 -21.54 -1.14
C CYS A 237 13.00 -21.27 -1.25
N LYS A 238 13.37 -20.32 -2.13
CA LYS A 238 14.75 -19.88 -2.37
C LYS A 238 14.93 -18.44 -1.87
N ALA A 239 16.14 -18.09 -1.47
CA ALA A 239 16.50 -16.70 -1.20
C ALA A 239 16.33 -15.83 -2.47
N ILE A 240 15.94 -14.56 -2.27
CA ILE A 240 15.82 -13.55 -3.34
C ILE A 240 17.22 -13.06 -3.70
#